data_5d756d3e1b24a68a13b7804fbce5505d
#
_entry.id   5d756d3e1b24a68a13b7804fbce5505d
#
_cell.length_a   1.000
_cell.length_b   1.000
_cell.length_c   1.000
_cell.angle_alpha   90.00
_cell.angle_beta   90.00
_cell.angle_gamma   90.00
#
_symmetry.space_group_name_H-M   'P 1'
#
loop_
_entity.id
_entity.type
_entity.pdbx_description
1 polymer ?
#
loop_
_entity_poly.entity_id
_entity_poly.type
_entity_poly.pdbx_seq_one_letter_code
_entity_poly.pdbx_strand_id
1 'polypeptide(L)'
;MNREEFLRLAAAGYNRIPLACETLADFDTPLSIYLKLADQPNSYLLESVQGGEKWGRYSMIGLPSRTVMRVHGYHVSILQDGVEVESCEVEDPLAFVETFKDRYKVADIPGLPRFNGGLVGYFGYDCVRYVEKRLGASPNPDPLGVPDILLMVSDAVVVFDNLAGKMHAIVLVDPAEDQAFEQGQARLQGLLETLRQPITPRRGLDLSGPQATEPEFRSSYTREDYENAVGRIKEYILAGDCMQVVPSQRMSIDFKAAPIDLYRALRCFNPTPYMYFFNFGDFHVVGSSPEVLVRVEDNLVTVRPIAGTRPRGATEEADRALEDDLLSDDKEIAEHLMLIDLGRNDVGRVSSTGSVRLTEKMVIERYSNVMHIVSNVTGQLREGLTAMDALRAILPAGTLSGAPKIRAMEIIDELEPVKRGVYGGAVGYFAWNGNMDTAIAIRTAVIKDGELHVQAGGGIVADSVPALEWEETINKRRAMFRAVALAEQTSAR
;
A
#
# COMPACT_ATOMS: atom_id res chain seq x y z
N MET A 1 -28.91 6.21 12.26
CA MET A 1 -29.22 5.32 13.41
C MET A 1 -29.85 6.13 14.53
N ASN A 2 -30.86 5.62 15.18
CA ASN A 2 -31.47 6.23 16.39
C ASN A 2 -30.93 5.58 17.69
N ARG A 3 -31.25 6.17 18.84
CA ARG A 3 -30.74 5.69 20.15
C ARG A 3 -31.25 4.28 20.50
N GLU A 4 -32.50 3.94 20.14
CA GLU A 4 -33.09 2.63 20.42
C GLU A 4 -32.34 1.51 19.65
N GLU A 5 -32.04 1.74 18.38
CA GLU A 5 -31.27 0.83 17.55
C GLU A 5 -29.84 0.67 18.08
N PHE A 6 -29.19 1.76 18.50
CA PHE A 6 -27.87 1.72 19.12
C PHE A 6 -27.85 0.84 20.37
N LEU A 7 -28.80 1.03 21.27
CA LEU A 7 -28.94 0.23 22.49
C LEU A 7 -29.21 -1.25 22.20
N ARG A 8 -30.01 -1.53 21.17
CA ARG A 8 -30.28 -2.91 20.71
C ARG A 8 -28.99 -3.59 20.24
N LEU A 9 -28.16 -2.92 19.48
CA LEU A 9 -26.86 -3.43 19.02
C LEU A 9 -25.90 -3.65 20.18
N ALA A 10 -25.84 -2.71 21.13
CA ALA A 10 -25.06 -2.86 22.34
C ALA A 10 -25.49 -4.11 23.15
N ALA A 11 -26.81 -4.32 23.31
CA ALA A 11 -27.36 -5.49 23.97
C ALA A 11 -27.09 -6.81 23.21
N ALA A 12 -26.88 -6.76 21.90
CA ALA A 12 -26.48 -7.89 21.07
C ALA A 12 -24.98 -8.24 21.19
N GLY A 13 -24.21 -7.48 21.98
CA GLY A 13 -22.82 -7.74 22.29
C GLY A 13 -21.79 -7.10 21.34
N TYR A 14 -22.22 -6.18 20.50
CA TYR A 14 -21.29 -5.34 19.73
C TYR A 14 -20.61 -4.32 20.66
N ASN A 15 -19.30 -4.21 20.57
CA ASN A 15 -18.51 -3.27 21.37
C ASN A 15 -17.98 -2.09 20.53
N ARG A 16 -18.32 -2.04 19.25
CA ARG A 16 -18.11 -0.89 18.37
C ARG A 16 -19.33 -0.76 17.45
N ILE A 17 -20.00 0.37 17.57
CA ILE A 17 -21.23 0.63 16.81
C ILE A 17 -20.99 1.85 15.92
N PRO A 18 -21.08 1.69 14.58
CA PRO A 18 -20.89 2.81 13.65
C PRO A 18 -22.03 3.81 13.75
N LEU A 19 -21.73 5.07 14.03
CA LEU A 19 -22.60 6.21 13.77
C LEU A 19 -22.10 6.88 12.50
N ALA A 20 -23.00 7.10 11.54
CA ALA A 20 -22.63 7.64 10.25
C ALA A 20 -23.59 8.72 9.76
N CYS A 21 -23.03 9.65 8.96
CA CYS A 21 -23.80 10.65 8.23
C CYS A 21 -23.32 10.68 6.78
N GLU A 22 -24.26 10.55 5.84
CA GLU A 22 -24.01 10.78 4.41
C GLU A 22 -24.29 12.25 4.09
N THR A 23 -23.40 12.87 3.31
CA THR A 23 -23.56 14.25 2.80
C THR A 23 -22.97 14.38 1.41
N LEU A 24 -23.33 15.45 0.68
CA LEU A 24 -22.73 15.78 -0.61
C LEU A 24 -21.27 16.21 -0.42
N ALA A 25 -20.44 15.91 -1.40
CA ALA A 25 -19.02 16.21 -1.44
C ALA A 25 -18.65 17.11 -2.63
N ASP A 26 -19.59 17.96 -3.04
CA ASP A 26 -19.50 18.80 -4.24
C ASP A 26 -18.51 20.00 -4.10
N PHE A 27 -18.14 20.37 -2.88
CA PHE A 27 -17.18 21.46 -2.61
C PHE A 27 -15.83 20.98 -2.06
N ASP A 28 -15.65 19.67 -1.89
CA ASP A 28 -14.47 19.10 -1.28
C ASP A 28 -13.80 18.05 -2.17
N THR A 29 -12.51 17.86 -1.94
CA THR A 29 -11.73 16.75 -2.49
C THR A 29 -11.23 15.88 -1.33
N PRO A 30 -10.85 14.61 -1.55
CA PRO A 30 -10.26 13.79 -0.50
C PRO A 30 -9.09 14.49 0.20
N LEU A 31 -8.25 15.19 -0.55
CA LEU A 31 -7.13 15.96 0.01
C LEU A 31 -7.60 17.14 0.88
N SER A 32 -8.62 17.91 0.45
CA SER A 32 -9.14 19.01 1.27
C SER A 32 -9.74 18.51 2.57
N ILE A 33 -10.44 17.38 2.54
CA ILE A 33 -11.00 16.72 3.74
C ILE A 33 -9.85 16.28 4.67
N TYR A 34 -8.79 15.65 4.12
CA TYR A 34 -7.62 15.26 4.90
C TYR A 34 -7.01 16.47 5.63
N LEU A 35 -6.79 17.57 4.91
CA LEU A 35 -6.20 18.79 5.47
C LEU A 35 -7.10 19.49 6.52
N LYS A 36 -8.42 19.33 6.45
CA LYS A 36 -9.37 19.86 7.45
C LYS A 36 -9.46 19.01 8.71
N LEU A 37 -9.42 17.67 8.57
CA LEU A 37 -9.78 16.75 9.64
C LEU A 37 -8.64 15.88 10.15
N ALA A 38 -7.62 15.63 9.34
CA ALA A 38 -6.70 14.52 9.54
C ALA A 38 -5.21 14.90 9.46
N ASP A 39 -4.83 16.16 9.21
CA ASP A 39 -3.43 16.60 9.08
C ASP A 39 -2.72 16.63 10.45
N GLN A 40 -2.65 15.48 11.10
CA GLN A 40 -2.05 15.23 12.42
C GLN A 40 -1.41 13.83 12.47
N PRO A 41 -0.55 13.52 13.45
CA PRO A 41 0.00 12.19 13.64
C PRO A 41 -1.06 11.07 13.73
N ASN A 42 -0.68 9.89 13.31
CA ASN A 42 -1.50 8.68 13.27
C ASN A 42 -2.76 8.82 12.40
N SER A 43 -2.61 9.41 11.24
CA SER A 43 -3.66 9.61 10.25
C SER A 43 -3.24 9.11 8.87
N TYR A 44 -4.22 8.98 7.98
CA TYR A 44 -3.94 8.50 6.62
C TYR A 44 -4.90 9.08 5.58
N LEU A 45 -4.43 9.08 4.34
CA LEU A 45 -5.22 9.30 3.14
C LEU A 45 -4.93 8.17 2.16
N LEU A 46 -5.96 7.41 1.79
CA LEU A 46 -5.92 6.40 0.74
C LEU A 46 -6.81 6.87 -0.40
N GLU A 47 -6.25 7.04 -1.58
CA GLU A 47 -7.00 7.44 -2.77
C GLU A 47 -6.80 6.41 -3.89
N SER A 48 -7.83 6.15 -4.64
CA SER A 48 -7.71 5.50 -5.93
C SER A 48 -8.00 6.53 -7.01
N VAL A 49 -6.97 6.98 -7.72
CA VAL A 49 -7.07 8.11 -8.66
C VAL A 49 -7.29 7.63 -10.10
N GLN A 50 -6.93 6.37 -10.39
CA GLN A 50 -7.11 5.72 -11.71
C GLN A 50 -7.75 4.34 -11.52
N GLY A 51 -8.50 3.89 -12.53
CA GLY A 51 -9.10 2.55 -12.51
C GLY A 51 -10.62 2.51 -12.70
N GLY A 52 -11.26 3.66 -12.97
CA GLY A 52 -12.68 3.74 -13.29
C GLY A 52 -13.60 3.25 -12.16
N GLU A 53 -14.80 2.77 -12.52
CA GLU A 53 -15.83 2.34 -11.57
C GLU A 53 -15.42 1.15 -10.70
N LYS A 54 -14.54 0.27 -11.19
CA LYS A 54 -14.15 -0.95 -10.47
C LYS A 54 -13.06 -0.74 -9.42
N TRP A 55 -12.09 0.15 -9.68
CA TRP A 55 -10.88 0.26 -8.88
C TRP A 55 -10.68 1.63 -8.23
N GLY A 56 -11.33 2.69 -8.77
CA GLY A 56 -11.13 4.09 -8.40
C GLY A 56 -12.30 4.75 -7.67
N ARG A 57 -13.24 3.98 -7.13
CA ARG A 57 -14.49 4.55 -6.63
C ARG A 57 -14.35 5.28 -5.30
N TYR A 58 -13.60 4.73 -4.36
CA TYR A 58 -13.57 5.25 -2.99
C TYR A 58 -12.21 5.84 -2.63
N SER A 59 -12.24 6.96 -1.91
CA SER A 59 -11.10 7.49 -1.18
C SER A 59 -11.42 7.46 0.32
N MET A 60 -10.42 7.15 1.15
CA MET A 60 -10.60 6.96 2.58
C MET A 60 -9.68 7.87 3.35
N ILE A 61 -10.23 8.68 4.24
CA ILE A 61 -9.52 9.63 5.07
C ILE A 61 -9.67 9.18 6.52
N GLY A 62 -8.60 8.61 7.09
CA GLY A 62 -8.56 8.23 8.50
C GLY A 62 -8.17 9.40 9.37
N LEU A 63 -9.02 9.70 10.33
CA LEU A 63 -8.74 10.71 11.33
C LEU A 63 -7.66 10.21 12.30
N PRO A 64 -7.02 11.11 13.08
CA PRO A 64 -5.99 10.72 14.03
C PRO A 64 -6.42 9.57 14.93
N SER A 65 -5.74 8.44 14.79
CA SER A 65 -6.02 7.23 15.55
C SER A 65 -5.44 7.34 16.96
N ARG A 66 -6.24 6.99 17.96
CA ARG A 66 -5.81 6.92 19.36
C ARG A 66 -5.01 5.65 19.66
N THR A 67 -5.27 4.58 18.91
CA THR A 67 -4.66 3.26 19.14
C THR A 67 -3.81 2.86 17.95
N VAL A 68 -2.53 2.59 18.20
CA VAL A 68 -1.53 2.20 17.20
C VAL A 68 -0.82 0.93 17.65
N MET A 69 -0.76 -0.07 16.78
CA MET A 69 0.05 -1.27 16.96
C MET A 69 1.37 -1.12 16.23
N ARG A 70 2.48 -1.40 16.91
CA ARG A 70 3.84 -1.47 16.33
C ARG A 70 4.44 -2.83 16.60
N VAL A 71 5.11 -3.38 15.60
CA VAL A 71 5.82 -4.67 15.73
C VAL A 71 7.25 -4.49 15.25
N HIS A 72 8.20 -4.88 16.09
CA HIS A 72 9.61 -4.97 15.76
C HIS A 72 10.08 -6.41 16.02
N GLY A 73 10.40 -7.16 14.97
CA GLY A 73 10.67 -8.59 15.09
C GLY A 73 9.46 -9.33 15.67
N TYR A 74 9.61 -9.90 16.85
CA TYR A 74 8.53 -10.60 17.55
C TYR A 74 7.94 -9.79 18.72
N HIS A 75 8.44 -8.59 18.93
CA HIS A 75 7.96 -7.68 19.97
C HIS A 75 6.80 -6.83 19.44
N VAL A 76 5.65 -6.92 20.12
CA VAL A 76 4.44 -6.16 19.81
C VAL A 76 4.20 -5.11 20.88
N SER A 77 3.96 -3.87 20.48
CA SER A 77 3.55 -2.76 21.35
C SER A 77 2.23 -2.17 20.88
N ILE A 78 1.29 -1.97 21.79
CA ILE A 78 0.05 -1.22 21.56
C ILE A 78 0.15 0.11 22.28
N LEU A 79 0.07 1.19 21.53
CA LEU A 79 0.05 2.54 22.07
C LEU A 79 -1.39 3.07 22.03
N GLN A 80 -1.82 3.70 23.12
CA GLN A 80 -3.07 4.44 23.20
C GLN A 80 -2.78 5.89 23.60
N ASP A 81 -3.21 6.84 22.77
CA ASP A 81 -2.91 8.27 22.95
C ASP A 81 -1.39 8.55 23.15
N GLY A 82 -0.55 7.77 22.44
CA GLY A 82 0.92 7.86 22.51
C GLY A 82 1.57 7.17 23.71
N VAL A 83 0.79 6.57 24.61
CA VAL A 83 1.30 5.82 25.77
C VAL A 83 1.20 4.32 25.49
N GLU A 84 2.28 3.57 25.76
CA GLU A 84 2.28 2.12 25.63
C GLU A 84 1.40 1.50 26.72
N VAL A 85 0.33 0.81 26.33
CA VAL A 85 -0.66 0.17 27.22
C VAL A 85 -0.56 -1.36 27.23
N GLU A 86 0.03 -1.94 26.21
CA GLU A 86 0.29 -3.38 26.10
C GLU A 86 1.62 -3.58 25.39
N SER A 87 2.47 -4.48 25.89
CA SER A 87 3.76 -4.80 25.32
C SER A 87 4.08 -6.27 25.60
N CYS A 88 4.37 -7.06 24.56
CA CYS A 88 4.65 -8.48 24.71
C CYS A 88 5.50 -9.04 23.56
N GLU A 89 6.22 -10.12 23.88
CA GLU A 89 6.84 -10.98 22.87
C GLU A 89 5.82 -12.05 22.43
N VAL A 90 5.73 -12.28 21.12
CA VAL A 90 4.80 -13.25 20.53
C VAL A 90 5.53 -14.20 19.58
N GLU A 91 5.02 -15.41 19.42
CA GLU A 91 5.60 -16.39 18.49
C GLU A 91 5.22 -16.09 17.02
N ASP A 92 4.06 -15.46 16.82
CA ASP A 92 3.51 -15.12 15.52
C ASP A 92 2.81 -13.74 15.55
N PRO A 93 3.51 -12.68 15.12
CA PRO A 93 2.93 -11.35 15.07
C PRO A 93 1.69 -11.22 14.18
N LEU A 94 1.60 -11.98 13.07
CA LEU A 94 0.43 -11.96 12.20
C LEU A 94 -0.80 -12.56 12.87
N ALA A 95 -0.64 -13.65 13.64
CA ALA A 95 -1.72 -14.20 14.45
C ALA A 95 -2.14 -13.24 15.57
N PHE A 96 -1.19 -12.49 16.15
CA PHE A 96 -1.51 -11.46 17.13
C PHE A 96 -2.35 -10.34 16.52
N VAL A 97 -2.01 -9.86 15.33
CA VAL A 97 -2.82 -8.84 14.59
C VAL A 97 -4.26 -9.31 14.44
N GLU A 98 -4.47 -10.57 14.09
CA GLU A 98 -5.79 -11.15 13.90
C GLU A 98 -6.55 -11.22 15.23
N THR A 99 -5.92 -11.78 16.27
CA THR A 99 -6.50 -11.82 17.62
C THR A 99 -6.81 -10.42 18.17
N PHE A 100 -5.96 -9.44 17.88
CA PHE A 100 -6.19 -8.05 18.27
C PHE A 100 -7.41 -7.46 17.53
N LYS A 101 -7.53 -7.71 16.23
CA LYS A 101 -8.69 -7.30 15.43
C LYS A 101 -9.99 -7.88 16.00
N ASP A 102 -9.97 -9.13 16.44
CA ASP A 102 -11.15 -9.84 16.98
C ASP A 102 -11.64 -9.28 18.33
N ARG A 103 -10.84 -8.43 18.98
CA ARG A 103 -11.28 -7.65 20.17
C ARG A 103 -12.38 -6.65 19.79
N TYR A 104 -12.47 -6.26 18.51
CA TYR A 104 -13.42 -5.28 17.97
C TYR A 104 -14.61 -5.98 17.31
N LYS A 105 -15.72 -6.08 18.03
CA LYS A 105 -16.99 -6.61 17.52
C LYS A 105 -17.82 -5.47 16.97
N VAL A 106 -17.61 -5.17 15.69
CA VAL A 106 -18.22 -4.03 15.01
C VAL A 106 -19.57 -4.44 14.41
N ALA A 107 -20.63 -3.64 14.65
CA ALA A 107 -21.93 -3.88 14.08
C ALA A 107 -21.92 -3.59 12.57
N ASP A 108 -22.43 -4.53 11.78
CA ASP A 108 -22.66 -4.32 10.35
C ASP A 108 -23.94 -3.52 10.14
N ILE A 109 -23.82 -2.35 9.49
CA ILE A 109 -24.93 -1.43 9.24
C ILE A 109 -25.17 -1.38 7.73
N PRO A 110 -26.37 -1.80 7.27
CA PRO A 110 -26.70 -1.75 5.86
C PRO A 110 -26.58 -0.34 5.26
N GLY A 111 -25.99 -0.25 4.08
CA GLY A 111 -25.82 1.01 3.34
C GLY A 111 -24.53 1.77 3.68
N LEU A 112 -23.73 1.33 4.63
CA LEU A 112 -22.39 1.86 4.82
C LEU A 112 -21.44 1.39 3.72
N PRO A 113 -20.39 2.18 3.43
CA PRO A 113 -19.30 1.73 2.55
C PRO A 113 -18.67 0.43 3.04
N ARG A 114 -18.12 -0.37 2.12
CA ARG A 114 -17.43 -1.64 2.43
C ARG A 114 -16.29 -1.48 3.44
N PHE A 115 -15.58 -0.36 3.39
CA PHE A 115 -14.67 0.04 4.45
C PHE A 115 -15.35 1.09 5.32
N ASN A 116 -15.61 0.74 6.57
CA ASN A 116 -16.18 1.63 7.58
C ASN A 116 -15.32 1.70 8.86
N GLY A 117 -14.04 1.32 8.71
CA GLY A 117 -13.04 1.23 9.75
C GLY A 117 -12.31 -0.12 9.75
N GLY A 118 -11.20 -0.19 10.45
CA GLY A 118 -10.34 -1.38 10.45
C GLY A 118 -8.95 -1.08 10.99
N LEU A 119 -8.03 -1.98 10.73
CA LEU A 119 -6.60 -1.78 10.93
C LEU A 119 -6.00 -1.24 9.62
N VAL A 120 -5.34 -0.09 9.68
CA VAL A 120 -4.84 0.61 8.48
C VAL A 120 -3.37 0.96 8.66
N GLY A 121 -2.54 0.62 7.67
CA GLY A 121 -1.10 0.86 7.74
C GLY A 121 -0.33 -0.04 6.78
N TYR A 122 0.74 -0.67 7.28
CA TYR A 122 1.57 -1.53 6.45
C TYR A 122 2.08 -2.77 7.20
N PHE A 123 2.38 -3.79 6.39
CA PHE A 123 3.17 -4.96 6.72
C PHE A 123 4.44 -4.91 5.88
N GLY A 124 5.60 -4.80 6.50
CA GLY A 124 6.88 -4.73 5.80
C GLY A 124 7.23 -6.03 5.08
N TYR A 125 8.23 -5.97 4.20
CA TYR A 125 8.72 -7.13 3.46
C TYR A 125 9.13 -8.28 4.39
N ASP A 126 9.79 -7.97 5.49
CA ASP A 126 10.30 -8.98 6.43
C ASP A 126 9.22 -9.75 7.21
N CYS A 127 7.94 -9.34 7.11
CA CYS A 127 6.83 -10.13 7.65
C CYS A 127 6.76 -11.55 7.04
N VAL A 128 7.35 -11.77 5.86
CA VAL A 128 7.50 -13.11 5.29
C VAL A 128 8.23 -14.08 6.22
N ARG A 129 9.14 -13.57 7.08
CA ARG A 129 9.91 -14.40 8.02
C ARG A 129 9.06 -15.00 9.14
N TYR A 130 7.89 -14.42 9.42
CA TYR A 130 6.90 -15.02 10.33
C TYR A 130 6.26 -16.27 9.73
N VAL A 131 6.18 -16.34 8.40
CA VAL A 131 5.60 -17.46 7.66
C VAL A 131 6.68 -18.47 7.22
N GLU A 132 7.72 -17.98 6.55
CA GLU A 132 8.78 -18.81 5.97
C GLU A 132 9.99 -18.89 6.92
N LYS A 133 9.88 -19.77 7.92
CA LYS A 133 10.91 -19.94 8.97
C LYS A 133 12.31 -20.28 8.43
N ARG A 134 12.40 -20.82 7.21
CA ARG A 134 13.66 -21.13 6.53
C ARG A 134 14.54 -19.90 6.30
N LEU A 135 13.94 -18.72 6.11
CA LEU A 135 14.68 -17.48 5.92
C LEU A 135 15.40 -17.01 7.20
N GLY A 136 14.93 -17.44 8.39
CA GLY A 136 15.51 -17.01 9.66
C GLY A 136 15.38 -15.50 9.92
N ALA A 137 16.25 -14.96 10.76
CA ALA A 137 16.38 -13.53 10.97
C ALA A 137 17.01 -12.85 9.73
N SER A 138 16.66 -11.57 9.48
CA SER A 138 17.30 -10.83 8.40
C SER A 138 18.81 -10.69 8.68
N PRO A 139 19.67 -11.05 7.73
CA PRO A 139 21.13 -10.90 7.89
C PRO A 139 21.57 -9.43 7.73
N ASN A 140 20.73 -8.59 7.16
CA ASN A 140 21.07 -7.26 6.72
C ASN A 140 20.78 -6.19 7.79
N PRO A 141 21.63 -5.15 7.91
CA PRO A 141 21.38 -4.04 8.82
C PRO A 141 20.10 -3.27 8.45
N ASP A 142 19.45 -2.72 9.47
CA ASP A 142 18.26 -1.88 9.32
C ASP A 142 18.56 -0.42 9.65
N PRO A 143 19.05 0.38 8.69
CA PRO A 143 19.32 1.79 8.94
C PRO A 143 18.06 2.66 9.06
N LEU A 144 16.89 2.19 8.62
CA LEU A 144 15.64 2.93 8.76
C LEU A 144 15.06 2.81 10.18
N GLY A 145 15.18 1.63 10.79
CA GLY A 145 14.64 1.35 12.12
C GLY A 145 13.15 1.65 12.24
N VAL A 146 12.38 1.39 11.17
CA VAL A 146 10.91 1.48 11.21
C VAL A 146 10.30 0.14 11.60
N PRO A 147 9.12 0.10 12.22
CA PRO A 147 8.45 -1.16 12.56
C PRO A 147 8.31 -2.11 11.37
N ASP A 148 8.37 -3.43 11.62
CA ASP A 148 8.05 -4.44 10.62
C ASP A 148 6.55 -4.42 10.26
N ILE A 149 5.69 -4.12 11.27
CA ILE A 149 4.26 -3.87 11.08
C ILE A 149 3.90 -2.60 11.85
N LEU A 150 3.16 -1.69 11.21
CA LEU A 150 2.52 -0.57 11.88
C LEU A 150 1.09 -0.44 11.39
N LEU A 151 0.16 -0.53 12.34
CA LEU A 151 -1.28 -0.50 12.07
C LEU A 151 -1.96 0.49 13.01
N MET A 152 -2.76 1.37 12.45
CA MET A 152 -3.64 2.30 13.16
C MET A 152 -5.04 1.69 13.26
N VAL A 153 -5.67 1.79 14.44
CA VAL A 153 -7.08 1.47 14.63
C VAL A 153 -7.91 2.64 14.09
N SER A 154 -8.55 2.43 12.94
CA SER A 154 -9.39 3.45 12.32
C SER A 154 -10.79 3.41 12.93
N ASP A 155 -11.01 4.23 13.95
CA ASP A 155 -12.28 4.40 14.67
C ASP A 155 -13.08 5.61 14.22
N ALA A 156 -12.49 6.49 13.41
CA ALA A 156 -13.15 7.59 12.74
C ALA A 156 -12.58 7.73 11.33
N VAL A 157 -13.46 7.72 10.33
CA VAL A 157 -13.09 7.77 8.92
C VAL A 157 -14.10 8.57 8.10
N VAL A 158 -13.61 9.28 7.10
CA VAL A 158 -14.45 9.82 6.03
C VAL A 158 -14.20 9.00 4.76
N VAL A 159 -15.25 8.41 4.22
CA VAL A 159 -15.20 7.67 2.95
C VAL A 159 -15.85 8.53 1.88
N PHE A 160 -15.05 8.88 0.88
CA PHE A 160 -15.47 9.70 -0.25
C PHE A 160 -15.82 8.78 -1.43
N ASP A 161 -17.06 8.82 -1.92
CA ASP A 161 -17.49 8.11 -3.13
C ASP A 161 -17.29 9.03 -4.35
N ASN A 162 -16.17 8.84 -5.05
CA ASN A 162 -15.79 9.64 -6.22
C ASN A 162 -16.82 9.55 -7.37
N LEU A 163 -17.55 8.43 -7.46
CA LEU A 163 -18.55 8.22 -8.50
C LEU A 163 -19.88 8.92 -8.19
N ALA A 164 -20.31 8.82 -6.93
CA ALA A 164 -21.59 9.37 -6.50
C ALA A 164 -21.50 10.86 -6.08
N GLY A 165 -20.30 11.42 -5.91
CA GLY A 165 -20.10 12.77 -5.39
C GLY A 165 -20.61 12.93 -3.94
N LYS A 166 -20.50 11.87 -3.15
CA LYS A 166 -20.95 11.82 -1.77
C LYS A 166 -19.83 11.44 -0.83
N MET A 167 -19.98 11.78 0.44
CA MET A 167 -19.08 11.30 1.48
C MET A 167 -19.85 10.77 2.69
N HIS A 168 -19.29 9.77 3.35
CA HIS A 168 -19.79 9.20 4.59
C HIS A 168 -18.80 9.54 5.70
N ALA A 169 -19.21 10.36 6.66
CA ALA A 169 -18.48 10.52 7.92
C ALA A 169 -18.94 9.43 8.88
N ILE A 170 -18.00 8.65 9.41
CA ILE A 170 -18.29 7.46 10.24
C ILE A 170 -17.44 7.56 11.50
N VAL A 171 -18.04 7.35 12.66
CA VAL A 171 -17.37 7.19 13.94
C VAL A 171 -17.81 5.89 14.59
N LEU A 172 -16.87 5.10 15.07
CA LEU A 172 -17.12 3.89 15.83
C LEU A 172 -17.21 4.24 17.32
N VAL A 173 -18.34 3.91 17.91
CA VAL A 173 -18.63 4.24 19.30
C VAL A 173 -18.58 2.99 20.16
N ASP A 174 -17.86 3.06 21.30
CA ASP A 174 -17.89 2.04 22.34
C ASP A 174 -19.14 2.22 23.20
N PRO A 175 -20.12 1.30 23.18
CA PRO A 175 -21.33 1.44 23.94
C PRO A 175 -21.13 1.32 25.47
N ALA A 176 -19.95 0.93 25.93
CA ALA A 176 -19.60 0.89 27.36
C ALA A 176 -19.20 2.25 27.93
N GLU A 177 -18.94 3.25 27.06
CA GLU A 177 -18.64 4.62 27.53
C GLU A 177 -19.92 5.32 28.03
N ASP A 178 -19.75 6.20 29.01
CA ASP A 178 -20.85 7.03 29.53
C ASP A 178 -21.44 7.90 28.43
N GLN A 179 -22.78 7.91 28.30
CA GLN A 179 -23.48 8.68 27.26
C GLN A 179 -22.92 8.43 25.84
N ALA A 180 -22.49 7.20 25.57
CA ALA A 180 -21.81 6.80 24.35
C ALA A 180 -22.51 7.27 23.05
N PHE A 181 -23.83 7.11 22.97
CA PHE A 181 -24.60 7.53 21.81
C PHE A 181 -24.55 9.05 21.60
N GLU A 182 -24.79 9.81 22.66
CA GLU A 182 -24.83 11.28 22.65
C GLU A 182 -23.43 11.85 22.33
N GLN A 183 -22.37 11.29 22.93
CA GLN A 183 -21.00 11.68 22.65
C GLN A 183 -20.60 11.34 21.20
N GLY A 184 -21.00 10.16 20.72
CA GLY A 184 -20.76 9.76 19.33
C GLY A 184 -21.48 10.67 18.34
N GLN A 185 -22.72 11.06 18.60
CA GLN A 185 -23.46 12.04 17.81
C GLN A 185 -22.79 13.42 17.81
N ALA A 186 -22.36 13.88 18.97
CA ALA A 186 -21.64 15.15 19.10
C ALA A 186 -20.33 15.15 18.34
N ARG A 187 -19.55 14.03 18.42
CA ARG A 187 -18.31 13.86 17.62
C ARG A 187 -18.60 13.92 16.13
N LEU A 188 -19.62 13.20 15.65
CA LEU A 188 -20.02 13.20 14.25
C LEU A 188 -20.45 14.60 13.78
N GLN A 189 -21.24 15.31 14.58
CA GLN A 189 -21.64 16.67 14.29
C GLN A 189 -20.46 17.63 14.23
N GLY A 190 -19.51 17.52 15.14
CA GLY A 190 -18.26 18.31 15.16
C GLY A 190 -17.41 18.09 13.89
N LEU A 191 -17.34 16.85 13.39
CA LEU A 191 -16.68 16.55 12.11
C LEU A 191 -17.35 17.27 10.95
N LEU A 192 -18.70 17.23 10.87
CA LEU A 192 -19.47 17.92 9.84
C LEU A 192 -19.34 19.45 9.91
N GLU A 193 -19.25 20.00 11.10
CA GLU A 193 -19.01 21.45 11.30
C GLU A 193 -17.60 21.84 10.85
N THR A 194 -16.58 21.03 11.16
CA THR A 194 -15.20 21.26 10.70
C THR A 194 -15.07 21.15 9.19
N LEU A 195 -15.80 20.22 8.56
CA LEU A 195 -15.83 20.11 7.08
C LEU A 195 -16.36 21.38 6.41
N ARG A 196 -17.30 22.08 7.03
CA ARG A 196 -17.86 23.34 6.52
C ARG A 196 -16.91 24.54 6.64
N GLN A 197 -15.84 24.43 7.44
CA GLN A 197 -14.87 25.50 7.57
C GLN A 197 -14.00 25.64 6.32
N PRO A 198 -13.57 26.85 5.99
CA PRO A 198 -12.62 27.04 4.91
C PRO A 198 -11.30 26.35 5.23
N ILE A 199 -10.65 25.81 4.21
CA ILE A 199 -9.31 25.26 4.35
C ILE A 199 -8.29 26.37 4.58
N THR A 200 -7.32 26.16 5.46
CA THR A 200 -6.17 27.05 5.56
C THR A 200 -5.39 27.02 4.23
N PRO A 201 -5.20 28.16 3.57
CA PRO A 201 -4.49 28.17 2.29
C PRO A 201 -3.08 27.63 2.44
N ARG A 202 -2.74 26.59 1.66
CA ARG A 202 -1.36 26.14 1.47
C ARG A 202 -0.83 26.74 0.16
N ARG A 203 0.46 26.93 0.07
CA ARG A 203 1.08 27.37 -1.18
C ARG A 203 0.74 26.42 -2.31
N GLY A 204 0.42 26.96 -3.47
CA GLY A 204 0.25 26.19 -4.71
C GLY A 204 1.59 25.60 -5.14
N LEU A 205 1.58 24.39 -5.67
CA LEU A 205 2.73 23.81 -6.36
C LEU A 205 2.89 24.57 -7.70
N ASP A 206 4.08 25.08 -7.98
CA ASP A 206 4.37 25.80 -9.24
C ASP A 206 4.69 24.80 -10.35
N LEU A 207 3.67 24.38 -11.09
CA LEU A 207 3.81 23.45 -12.21
C LEU A 207 4.35 24.12 -13.48
N SER A 208 4.42 25.46 -13.53
CA SER A 208 4.85 26.24 -14.71
C SER A 208 6.34 26.62 -14.67
N GLY A 209 6.99 26.43 -13.53
CA GLY A 209 8.41 26.70 -13.35
C GLY A 209 9.32 25.79 -14.18
N PRO A 210 10.60 26.16 -14.35
CA PRO A 210 11.57 25.29 -15.00
C PRO A 210 11.60 23.94 -14.27
N GLN A 211 11.72 22.85 -15.04
CA GLN A 211 11.81 21.51 -14.43
C GLN A 211 12.97 21.53 -13.44
N ALA A 212 12.64 21.26 -12.18
CA ALA A 212 13.65 21.15 -11.14
C ALA A 212 14.65 20.06 -11.50
N THR A 213 15.92 20.34 -11.27
CA THR A 213 16.99 19.34 -11.39
C THR A 213 16.74 18.23 -10.38
N GLU A 214 16.81 16.99 -10.80
CA GLU A 214 16.70 15.86 -9.88
C GLU A 214 17.78 15.98 -8.79
N PRO A 215 17.44 15.79 -7.50
CA PRO A 215 18.42 15.89 -6.43
C PRO A 215 19.47 14.77 -6.56
N GLU A 216 20.70 15.07 -6.15
CA GLU A 216 21.72 14.06 -5.92
C GLU A 216 21.27 13.11 -4.81
N PHE A 217 21.61 11.84 -4.92
CA PHE A 217 21.20 10.82 -3.97
C PHE A 217 22.37 9.95 -3.51
N ARG A 218 22.21 9.40 -2.33
CA ARG A 218 23.08 8.33 -1.80
C ARG A 218 22.40 7.01 -2.08
N SER A 219 23.11 6.06 -2.70
CA SER A 219 22.60 4.69 -2.91
C SER A 219 23.16 3.73 -1.88
N SER A 220 22.39 2.70 -1.53
CA SER A 220 22.87 1.56 -0.73
C SER A 220 23.88 0.68 -1.49
N TYR A 221 23.89 0.78 -2.81
CA TYR A 221 24.87 0.13 -3.69
C TYR A 221 25.74 1.16 -4.41
N THR A 222 26.99 0.82 -4.71
CA THR A 222 27.68 1.44 -5.85
C THR A 222 27.14 0.82 -7.14
N ARG A 223 27.33 1.50 -8.28
CA ARG A 223 26.95 0.93 -9.59
C ARG A 223 27.65 -0.41 -9.84
N GLU A 224 28.95 -0.47 -9.56
CA GLU A 224 29.77 -1.66 -9.74
C GLU A 224 29.28 -2.83 -8.89
N ASP A 225 28.96 -2.60 -7.60
CA ASP A 225 28.46 -3.65 -6.71
C ASP A 225 27.10 -4.17 -7.15
N TYR A 226 26.19 -3.28 -7.62
CA TYR A 226 24.90 -3.70 -8.15
C TYR A 226 25.05 -4.53 -9.44
N GLU A 227 25.90 -4.09 -10.38
CA GLU A 227 26.19 -4.83 -11.62
C GLU A 227 26.85 -6.19 -11.32
N ASN A 228 27.70 -6.27 -10.30
CA ASN A 228 28.29 -7.53 -9.81
C ASN A 228 27.19 -8.44 -9.19
N ALA A 229 26.27 -7.88 -8.39
CA ALA A 229 25.15 -8.64 -7.83
C ALA A 229 24.27 -9.22 -8.96
N VAL A 230 23.98 -8.45 -10.00
CA VAL A 230 23.28 -8.96 -11.20
C VAL A 230 24.05 -10.12 -11.83
N GLY A 231 25.39 -10.02 -11.96
CA GLY A 231 26.24 -11.10 -12.46
C GLY A 231 26.11 -12.38 -11.62
N ARG A 232 26.15 -12.25 -10.29
CA ARG A 232 25.96 -13.37 -9.35
C ARG A 232 24.58 -14.03 -9.47
N ILE A 233 23.53 -13.23 -9.63
CA ILE A 233 22.16 -13.75 -9.84
C ILE A 233 22.12 -14.56 -11.15
N LYS A 234 22.73 -14.09 -12.21
CA LYS A 234 22.80 -14.84 -13.48
C LYS A 234 23.54 -16.18 -13.33
N GLU A 235 24.59 -16.25 -12.49
CA GLU A 235 25.24 -17.53 -12.16
C GLU A 235 24.27 -18.50 -11.47
N TYR A 236 23.47 -18.04 -10.50
CA TYR A 236 22.43 -18.84 -9.84
C TYR A 236 21.36 -19.34 -10.83
N ILE A 237 20.95 -18.48 -11.77
CA ILE A 237 19.98 -18.84 -12.81
C ILE A 237 20.55 -19.91 -13.72
N LEU A 238 21.78 -19.76 -14.17
CA LEU A 238 22.46 -20.75 -15.04
C LEU A 238 22.72 -22.08 -14.31
N ALA A 239 22.93 -22.04 -13.00
CA ALA A 239 23.05 -23.25 -12.16
C ALA A 239 21.71 -23.94 -11.92
N GLY A 240 20.59 -23.32 -12.28
CA GLY A 240 19.24 -23.88 -12.11
C GLY A 240 18.62 -23.64 -10.73
N ASP A 241 19.19 -22.77 -9.91
CA ASP A 241 18.68 -22.43 -8.58
C ASP A 241 17.37 -21.64 -8.64
N CYS A 242 17.23 -20.77 -9.63
CA CYS A 242 16.08 -19.91 -9.81
C CYS A 242 15.87 -19.54 -11.30
N MET A 243 14.72 -19.01 -11.65
CA MET A 243 14.40 -18.47 -12.97
C MET A 243 14.50 -16.94 -13.01
N GLN A 244 14.14 -16.29 -11.90
CA GLN A 244 14.17 -14.84 -11.75
C GLN A 244 14.45 -14.48 -10.29
N VAL A 245 15.22 -13.42 -10.08
CA VAL A 245 15.42 -12.75 -8.78
C VAL A 245 15.23 -11.26 -8.96
N VAL A 246 14.61 -10.60 -7.98
CA VAL A 246 14.35 -9.15 -8.03
C VAL A 246 15.18 -8.43 -6.96
N PRO A 247 16.47 -8.14 -7.22
CA PRO A 247 17.29 -7.32 -6.35
C PRO A 247 16.84 -5.86 -6.39
N SER A 248 17.11 -5.12 -5.32
CA SER A 248 16.75 -3.72 -5.22
C SER A 248 17.84 -2.88 -4.55
N GLN A 249 17.83 -1.58 -4.82
CA GLN A 249 18.67 -0.62 -4.14
C GLN A 249 17.83 0.48 -3.48
N ARG A 250 18.28 0.95 -2.30
CA ARG A 250 17.70 2.10 -1.62
C ARG A 250 18.48 3.35 -1.97
N MET A 251 17.73 4.39 -2.33
CA MET A 251 18.26 5.71 -2.65
C MET A 251 17.71 6.71 -1.64
N SER A 252 18.61 7.49 -1.05
CA SER A 252 18.29 8.44 0.04
C SER A 252 18.72 9.84 -0.35
N ILE A 253 17.87 10.82 -0.01
CA ILE A 253 18.12 12.25 -0.21
C ILE A 253 17.71 13.03 1.03
N ASP A 254 18.31 14.19 1.27
CA ASP A 254 17.83 15.12 2.28
C ASP A 254 16.48 15.69 1.85
N PHE A 255 15.54 15.81 2.78
CA PHE A 255 14.18 16.25 2.49
C PHE A 255 13.69 17.22 3.57
N LYS A 256 13.27 18.44 3.16
CA LYS A 256 12.85 19.54 4.05
C LYS A 256 11.42 19.99 3.84
N ALA A 257 10.83 19.67 2.69
CA ALA A 257 9.44 20.02 2.41
C ALA A 257 8.47 19.28 3.33
N ALA A 258 7.25 19.79 3.45
CA ALA A 258 6.20 19.06 4.17
C ALA A 258 5.86 17.75 3.43
N PRO A 259 5.80 16.59 4.11
CA PRO A 259 5.51 15.30 3.47
C PRO A 259 4.22 15.28 2.64
N ILE A 260 3.21 16.02 3.06
CA ILE A 260 1.95 16.14 2.30
C ILE A 260 2.15 16.88 0.97
N ASP A 261 3.12 17.77 0.85
CA ASP A 261 3.42 18.47 -0.41
C ASP A 261 4.09 17.52 -1.42
N LEU A 262 4.88 16.55 -0.93
CA LEU A 262 5.35 15.42 -1.76
C LEU A 262 4.17 14.61 -2.31
N TYR A 263 3.21 14.26 -1.45
CA TYR A 263 2.00 13.54 -1.87
C TYR A 263 1.24 14.32 -2.96
N ARG A 264 1.06 15.62 -2.78
CA ARG A 264 0.41 16.51 -3.76
C ARG A 264 1.13 16.51 -5.10
N ALA A 265 2.47 16.63 -5.08
CA ALA A 265 3.29 16.58 -6.28
C ALA A 265 3.20 15.21 -6.98
N LEU A 266 3.30 14.13 -6.22
CA LEU A 266 3.23 12.77 -6.73
C LEU A 266 1.86 12.47 -7.37
N ARG A 267 0.77 12.94 -6.76
CA ARG A 267 -0.58 12.83 -7.29
C ARG A 267 -0.76 13.52 -8.65
N CYS A 268 -0.02 14.59 -8.90
CA CYS A 268 -0.03 15.29 -10.19
C CYS A 268 0.78 14.55 -11.26
N PHE A 269 1.96 14.04 -10.91
CA PHE A 269 2.88 13.46 -11.90
C PHE A 269 2.64 11.99 -12.20
N ASN A 270 2.17 11.24 -11.22
CA ASN A 270 2.05 9.79 -11.31
C ASN A 270 0.81 9.27 -10.58
N PRO A 271 -0.40 9.67 -11.00
CA PRO A 271 -1.62 9.11 -10.42
C PRO A 271 -1.69 7.61 -10.71
N THR A 272 -2.05 6.82 -9.70
CA THR A 272 -2.15 5.35 -9.77
C THR A 272 -3.40 4.86 -9.04
N PRO A 273 -3.78 3.57 -9.19
CA PRO A 273 -4.89 2.98 -8.44
C PRO A 273 -4.73 3.01 -6.93
N TYR A 274 -3.48 2.98 -6.42
CA TYR A 274 -3.20 3.00 -4.98
C TYR A 274 -2.29 4.17 -4.65
N MET A 275 -2.88 5.31 -4.34
CA MET A 275 -2.18 6.44 -3.77
C MET A 275 -2.40 6.47 -2.27
N TYR A 276 -1.34 6.68 -1.51
CA TYR A 276 -1.43 6.71 -0.07
C TYR A 276 -0.46 7.71 0.57
N PHE A 277 -0.94 8.27 1.66
CA PHE A 277 -0.20 9.11 2.57
C PHE A 277 -0.47 8.65 3.99
N PHE A 278 0.58 8.27 4.71
CA PHE A 278 0.51 7.92 6.12
C PHE A 278 1.39 8.88 6.93
N ASN A 279 0.80 9.47 7.94
CA ASN A 279 1.50 10.24 8.96
C ASN A 279 1.53 9.41 10.24
N PHE A 280 2.65 8.77 10.54
CA PHE A 280 2.84 7.97 11.76
C PHE A 280 3.44 8.76 12.92
N GLY A 281 3.62 10.07 12.74
CA GLY A 281 4.20 10.98 13.70
C GLY A 281 5.71 11.09 13.57
N ASP A 282 6.44 10.05 13.88
CA ASP A 282 7.90 9.96 13.81
C ASP A 282 8.45 9.73 12.39
N PHE A 283 7.63 9.21 11.49
CA PHE A 283 7.94 9.07 10.07
C PHE A 283 6.68 9.09 9.21
N HIS A 284 6.87 9.24 7.89
CA HIS A 284 5.77 9.22 6.94
C HIS A 284 6.04 8.18 5.86
N VAL A 285 4.95 7.60 5.33
CA VAL A 285 4.99 6.74 4.14
C VAL A 285 4.12 7.36 3.06
N VAL A 286 4.73 7.67 1.92
CA VAL A 286 4.07 8.34 0.79
C VAL A 286 4.27 7.50 -0.46
N GLY A 287 3.20 7.05 -1.09
CA GLY A 287 3.31 6.15 -2.21
C GLY A 287 2.27 6.34 -3.31
N SER A 288 2.65 5.83 -4.48
CA SER A 288 1.84 5.77 -5.70
C SER A 288 2.06 4.40 -6.35
N SER A 289 1.43 3.36 -5.76
CA SER A 289 1.59 1.99 -6.24
C SER A 289 0.61 1.68 -7.37
N PRO A 290 1.09 1.09 -8.47
CA PRO A 290 0.20 0.65 -9.55
C PRO A 290 -0.42 -0.73 -9.28
N GLU A 291 0.10 -1.49 -8.29
CA GLU A 291 -0.12 -2.93 -8.20
C GLU A 291 -0.76 -3.34 -6.88
N VAL A 292 -1.86 -4.08 -6.96
CA VAL A 292 -2.46 -4.75 -5.81
C VAL A 292 -1.53 -5.88 -5.35
N LEU A 293 -1.31 -6.00 -4.03
CA LEU A 293 -0.70 -7.20 -3.47
C LEU A 293 -1.75 -8.30 -3.37
N VAL A 294 -2.78 -8.05 -2.57
CA VAL A 294 -3.93 -8.94 -2.43
C VAL A 294 -5.16 -8.15 -1.98
N ARG A 295 -6.30 -8.49 -2.58
CA ARG A 295 -7.61 -8.03 -2.14
C ARG A 295 -8.43 -9.24 -1.72
N VAL A 296 -9.11 -9.13 -0.59
CA VAL A 296 -10.14 -10.08 -0.15
C VAL A 296 -11.44 -9.29 0.04
N GLU A 297 -12.44 -9.61 -0.75
CA GLU A 297 -13.72 -8.92 -0.73
C GLU A 297 -14.84 -9.96 -0.79
N ASP A 298 -15.67 -10.02 0.24
CA ASP A 298 -16.74 -11.00 0.37
C ASP A 298 -16.24 -12.45 0.18
N ASN A 299 -15.10 -12.77 0.81
CA ASN A 299 -14.36 -14.03 0.69
C ASN A 299 -13.81 -14.35 -0.70
N LEU A 300 -13.81 -13.42 -1.65
CA LEU A 300 -13.13 -13.57 -2.92
C LEU A 300 -11.71 -12.99 -2.83
N VAL A 301 -10.71 -13.86 -2.95
CA VAL A 301 -9.29 -13.47 -3.02
C VAL A 301 -8.97 -13.07 -4.45
N THR A 302 -8.32 -11.93 -4.61
CA THR A 302 -7.91 -11.40 -5.92
C THR A 302 -6.45 -10.97 -5.88
N VAL A 303 -5.68 -11.40 -6.88
CA VAL A 303 -4.36 -10.86 -7.19
C VAL A 303 -4.34 -10.42 -8.66
N ARG A 304 -3.51 -9.42 -8.95
CA ARG A 304 -3.53 -8.79 -10.27
C ARG A 304 -2.12 -8.57 -10.80
N PRO A 305 -1.48 -9.61 -11.36
CA PRO A 305 -0.15 -9.49 -11.94
C PRO A 305 -0.11 -8.42 -13.03
N ILE A 306 0.90 -7.56 -12.97
CA ILE A 306 1.19 -6.51 -13.95
C ILE A 306 2.62 -6.71 -14.42
N ALA A 307 2.83 -6.83 -15.73
CA ALA A 307 4.15 -6.89 -16.35
C ALA A 307 4.12 -6.23 -17.72
N GLY A 308 5.29 -6.07 -18.30
CA GLY A 308 5.43 -5.40 -19.59
C GLY A 308 5.09 -3.91 -19.53
N THR A 309 5.87 -3.10 -20.20
CA THR A 309 5.64 -1.65 -20.20
C THR A 309 5.96 -1.06 -21.56
N ARG A 310 5.05 -0.24 -22.08
CA ARG A 310 5.31 0.66 -23.20
C ARG A 310 4.84 2.07 -22.86
N PRO A 311 5.50 3.12 -23.38
CA PRO A 311 5.01 4.49 -23.24
C PRO A 311 3.68 4.66 -23.97
N ARG A 312 2.93 5.71 -23.63
CA ARG A 312 1.74 6.10 -24.39
C ARG A 312 2.12 6.71 -25.74
N GLY A 313 1.37 6.38 -26.77
CA GLY A 313 1.51 6.98 -28.07
C GLY A 313 0.98 8.43 -28.11
N ALA A 314 1.58 9.27 -28.96
CA ALA A 314 1.12 10.66 -29.14
C ALA A 314 -0.23 10.74 -29.90
N THR A 315 -0.59 9.71 -30.64
CA THR A 315 -1.88 9.56 -31.35
C THR A 315 -2.48 8.19 -31.02
N GLU A 316 -3.76 8.00 -31.33
CA GLU A 316 -4.45 6.72 -31.12
C GLU A 316 -3.82 5.60 -31.95
N GLU A 317 -3.38 5.88 -33.17
CA GLU A 317 -2.70 4.91 -34.05
C GLU A 317 -1.33 4.51 -33.46
N ALA A 318 -0.56 5.48 -32.96
CA ALA A 318 0.72 5.21 -32.31
C ALA A 318 0.53 4.42 -30.99
N ASP A 319 -0.53 4.72 -30.24
CA ASP A 319 -0.87 3.99 -29.00
C ASP A 319 -1.22 2.52 -29.29
N ARG A 320 -2.00 2.26 -30.36
CA ARG A 320 -2.30 0.89 -30.83
C ARG A 320 -1.07 0.15 -31.34
N ALA A 321 -0.20 0.82 -32.08
CA ALA A 321 1.05 0.20 -32.53
C ALA A 321 1.96 -0.23 -31.37
N LEU A 322 2.02 0.56 -30.30
CA LEU A 322 2.76 0.21 -29.09
C LEU A 322 2.08 -0.93 -28.29
N GLU A 323 0.75 -1.03 -28.31
CA GLU A 323 0.01 -2.17 -27.79
C GLU A 323 0.32 -3.46 -28.54
N ASP A 324 0.28 -3.41 -29.87
CA ASP A 324 0.60 -4.57 -30.73
C ASP A 324 2.06 -5.00 -30.54
N ASP A 325 3.00 -4.05 -30.43
CA ASP A 325 4.41 -4.29 -30.12
C ASP A 325 4.56 -4.99 -28.77
N LEU A 326 3.89 -4.50 -27.72
CA LEU A 326 3.92 -5.09 -26.38
C LEU A 326 3.36 -6.52 -26.37
N LEU A 327 2.24 -6.77 -27.03
CA LEU A 327 1.60 -8.08 -27.09
C LEU A 327 2.31 -9.08 -28.02
N SER A 328 3.23 -8.62 -28.86
CA SER A 328 4.06 -9.46 -29.73
C SER A 328 5.46 -9.71 -29.18
N ASP A 329 5.81 -9.12 -28.05
CA ASP A 329 7.11 -9.30 -27.40
C ASP A 329 7.13 -10.61 -26.61
N ASP A 330 7.78 -11.64 -27.14
CA ASP A 330 7.85 -12.98 -26.55
C ASP A 330 8.42 -12.97 -25.14
N LYS A 331 9.37 -12.06 -24.83
CA LYS A 331 9.97 -11.94 -23.50
C LYS A 331 8.95 -11.43 -22.49
N GLU A 332 8.24 -10.33 -22.81
CA GLU A 332 7.23 -9.74 -21.96
C GLU A 332 6.06 -10.71 -21.71
N ILE A 333 5.64 -11.44 -22.74
CA ILE A 333 4.62 -12.48 -22.65
C ILE A 333 5.06 -13.63 -21.75
N ALA A 334 6.31 -14.12 -21.90
CA ALA A 334 6.85 -15.20 -21.06
C ALA A 334 6.95 -14.79 -19.59
N GLU A 335 7.43 -13.57 -19.31
CA GLU A 335 7.47 -13.02 -17.96
C GLU A 335 6.06 -12.90 -17.36
N HIS A 336 5.12 -12.39 -18.12
CA HIS A 336 3.73 -12.24 -17.64
C HIS A 336 3.06 -13.59 -17.37
N LEU A 337 3.30 -14.62 -18.19
CA LEU A 337 2.83 -15.99 -17.95
C LEU A 337 3.39 -16.55 -16.63
N MET A 338 4.67 -16.33 -16.36
CA MET A 338 5.31 -16.72 -15.08
C MET A 338 4.62 -16.05 -13.89
N LEU A 339 4.30 -14.77 -13.98
CA LEU A 339 3.61 -14.04 -12.92
C LEU A 339 2.15 -14.51 -12.74
N ILE A 340 1.45 -14.86 -13.83
CA ILE A 340 0.12 -15.47 -13.75
C ILE A 340 0.19 -16.80 -12.99
N ASP A 341 1.14 -17.67 -13.33
CA ASP A 341 1.28 -18.97 -12.67
C ASP A 341 1.65 -18.84 -11.21
N LEU A 342 2.52 -17.88 -10.85
CA LEU A 342 2.85 -17.56 -9.47
C LEU A 342 1.62 -17.05 -8.71
N GLY A 343 0.84 -16.12 -9.30
CA GLY A 343 -0.41 -15.62 -8.71
C GLY A 343 -1.45 -16.73 -8.54
N ARG A 344 -1.57 -17.66 -9.50
CA ARG A 344 -2.45 -18.83 -9.38
C ARG A 344 -2.01 -19.76 -8.27
N ASN A 345 -0.72 -19.99 -8.10
CA ASN A 345 -0.16 -20.78 -7.01
C ASN A 345 -0.45 -20.14 -5.65
N ASP A 346 -0.17 -18.84 -5.51
CA ASP A 346 -0.35 -18.09 -4.27
C ASP A 346 -1.84 -18.07 -3.84
N VAL A 347 -2.75 -17.73 -4.76
CA VAL A 347 -4.21 -17.77 -4.53
C VAL A 347 -4.68 -19.20 -4.23
N GLY A 348 -4.12 -20.20 -4.93
CA GLY A 348 -4.47 -21.60 -4.76
C GLY A 348 -4.17 -22.15 -3.36
N ARG A 349 -3.17 -21.61 -2.67
CA ARG A 349 -2.81 -22.01 -1.28
C ARG A 349 -3.95 -21.78 -0.29
N VAL A 350 -4.78 -20.78 -0.51
CA VAL A 350 -5.85 -20.35 0.41
C VAL A 350 -7.26 -20.53 -0.15
N SER A 351 -7.38 -20.89 -1.42
CA SER A 351 -8.69 -21.01 -2.07
C SER A 351 -9.27 -22.42 -2.01
N SER A 352 -10.57 -22.51 -2.09
CA SER A 352 -11.29 -23.78 -2.24
C SER A 352 -10.90 -24.47 -3.55
N THR A 353 -10.73 -25.79 -3.50
CA THR A 353 -10.32 -26.58 -4.67
C THR A 353 -11.23 -26.33 -5.87
N GLY A 354 -10.63 -26.04 -7.00
CA GLY A 354 -11.34 -25.78 -8.25
C GLY A 354 -11.99 -24.39 -8.36
N SER A 355 -11.79 -23.47 -7.37
CA SER A 355 -12.32 -22.10 -7.42
C SER A 355 -11.39 -21.10 -8.10
N VAL A 356 -10.09 -21.42 -8.24
CA VAL A 356 -9.13 -20.49 -8.85
C VAL A 356 -9.48 -20.27 -10.32
N ARG A 357 -9.60 -19.01 -10.71
CA ARG A 357 -9.96 -18.56 -12.07
C ARG A 357 -9.02 -17.47 -12.55
N LEU A 358 -8.68 -17.52 -13.81
CA LEU A 358 -8.11 -16.40 -14.55
C LEU A 358 -9.28 -15.66 -15.22
N THR A 359 -9.71 -14.57 -14.62
CA THR A 359 -10.92 -13.83 -15.06
C THR A 359 -10.62 -12.80 -16.13
N GLU A 360 -9.39 -12.27 -16.17
CA GLU A 360 -8.84 -11.43 -17.23
C GLU A 360 -7.46 -11.98 -17.58
N LYS A 361 -7.16 -12.13 -18.87
CA LYS A 361 -5.88 -12.66 -19.35
C LYS A 361 -5.23 -11.69 -20.33
N MET A 362 -4.07 -11.17 -19.97
CA MET A 362 -3.22 -10.34 -20.85
C MET A 362 -3.98 -9.17 -21.49
N VAL A 363 -4.77 -8.45 -20.70
CA VAL A 363 -5.44 -7.24 -21.16
C VAL A 363 -4.49 -6.06 -21.07
N ILE A 364 -4.59 -5.12 -22.03
CA ILE A 364 -3.80 -3.89 -21.95
C ILE A 364 -4.55 -2.85 -21.11
N GLU A 365 -3.91 -2.41 -20.05
CA GLU A 365 -4.35 -1.25 -19.27
C GLU A 365 -3.51 -0.02 -19.59
N ARG A 366 -4.21 1.07 -19.88
CA ARG A 366 -3.60 2.35 -20.23
C ARG A 366 -3.66 3.28 -19.05
N TYR A 367 -2.49 3.71 -18.61
CA TYR A 367 -2.30 4.73 -17.60
C TYR A 367 -1.90 6.06 -18.22
N SER A 368 -1.70 7.11 -17.45
CA SER A 368 -1.41 8.45 -17.96
C SER A 368 -0.19 8.49 -18.88
N ASN A 369 0.88 7.76 -18.52
CA ASN A 369 2.17 7.84 -19.20
C ASN A 369 2.64 6.52 -19.82
N VAL A 370 2.05 5.41 -19.43
CA VAL A 370 2.45 4.06 -19.83
C VAL A 370 1.24 3.15 -20.03
N MET A 371 1.45 2.03 -20.72
CA MET A 371 0.51 0.90 -20.75
C MET A 371 1.21 -0.36 -20.27
N HIS A 372 0.44 -1.27 -19.69
CA HIS A 372 0.92 -2.55 -19.15
C HIS A 372 0.05 -3.71 -19.60
N ILE A 373 0.63 -4.90 -19.63
CA ILE A 373 -0.11 -6.16 -19.69
C ILE A 373 -0.59 -6.50 -18.28
N VAL A 374 -1.88 -6.76 -18.13
CA VAL A 374 -2.50 -7.07 -16.84
C VAL A 374 -3.32 -8.35 -16.96
N SER A 375 -3.28 -9.15 -15.91
CA SER A 375 -4.17 -10.31 -15.75
C SER A 375 -4.82 -10.28 -14.37
N ASN A 376 -5.96 -10.97 -14.22
CA ASN A 376 -6.68 -11.01 -12.97
C ASN A 376 -6.94 -12.47 -12.56
N VAL A 377 -6.39 -12.86 -11.40
CA VAL A 377 -6.55 -14.18 -10.81
C VAL A 377 -7.41 -14.07 -9.57
N THR A 378 -8.48 -14.86 -9.51
CA THR A 378 -9.37 -14.89 -8.35
C THR A 378 -9.52 -16.31 -7.81
N GLY A 379 -9.87 -16.42 -6.52
CA GLY A 379 -10.21 -17.69 -5.89
C GLY A 379 -11.11 -17.47 -4.68
N GLN A 380 -12.06 -18.38 -4.46
CA GLN A 380 -12.91 -18.33 -3.28
C GLN A 380 -12.13 -18.78 -2.06
N LEU A 381 -12.02 -17.93 -1.05
CA LEU A 381 -11.33 -18.23 0.20
C LEU A 381 -11.94 -19.49 0.83
N ARG A 382 -11.07 -20.41 1.28
CA ARG A 382 -11.50 -21.66 1.91
C ARG A 382 -12.19 -21.37 3.23
N GLU A 383 -13.21 -22.13 3.54
CA GLU A 383 -13.90 -22.06 4.84
C GLU A 383 -12.89 -22.21 6.01
N GLY A 384 -13.01 -21.36 7.00
CA GLY A 384 -12.12 -21.31 8.17
C GLY A 384 -10.82 -20.53 7.96
N LEU A 385 -10.53 -20.06 6.74
CA LEU A 385 -9.44 -19.14 6.48
C LEU A 385 -9.91 -17.69 6.43
N THR A 386 -8.99 -16.77 6.70
CA THR A 386 -9.25 -15.35 6.79
C THR A 386 -8.45 -14.55 5.75
N ALA A 387 -8.69 -13.26 5.67
CA ALA A 387 -7.89 -12.37 4.84
C ALA A 387 -6.41 -12.33 5.29
N MET A 388 -6.11 -12.59 6.57
CA MET A 388 -4.73 -12.70 7.05
C MET A 388 -4.03 -13.92 6.47
N ASP A 389 -4.73 -15.04 6.31
CA ASP A 389 -4.17 -16.22 5.63
C ASP A 389 -3.87 -15.94 4.15
N ALA A 390 -4.71 -15.13 3.50
CA ALA A 390 -4.43 -14.67 2.13
C ALA A 390 -3.18 -13.78 2.08
N LEU A 391 -3.01 -12.86 3.03
CA LEU A 391 -1.79 -12.06 3.14
C LEU A 391 -0.55 -12.95 3.35
N ARG A 392 -0.60 -13.92 4.28
CA ARG A 392 0.47 -14.88 4.56
C ARG A 392 0.89 -15.67 3.32
N ALA A 393 -0.05 -16.06 2.49
CA ALA A 393 0.20 -16.86 1.29
C ALA A 393 0.87 -16.06 0.16
N ILE A 394 0.58 -14.76 0.07
CA ILE A 394 0.93 -13.93 -1.09
C ILE A 394 2.14 -13.03 -0.80
N LEU A 395 2.29 -12.51 0.42
CA LEU A 395 3.42 -11.62 0.80
C LEU A 395 4.75 -12.39 0.89
N PRO A 396 5.83 -11.84 0.26
CA PRO A 396 5.84 -10.76 -0.70
C PRO A 396 5.34 -11.20 -2.08
N ALA A 397 4.95 -10.23 -2.91
CA ALA A 397 4.60 -10.50 -4.31
C ALA A 397 5.77 -11.09 -5.08
N GLY A 398 5.47 -11.92 -6.08
CA GLY A 398 6.49 -12.50 -6.96
C GLY A 398 7.26 -11.45 -7.76
N THR A 399 6.59 -10.35 -8.13
CA THR A 399 7.17 -9.18 -8.79
C THR A 399 8.24 -8.46 -7.95
N LEU A 400 8.32 -8.76 -6.65
CA LEU A 400 9.30 -8.19 -5.70
C LEU A 400 10.26 -9.23 -5.09
N SER A 401 10.09 -10.49 -5.41
CA SER A 401 10.95 -11.59 -4.92
C SER A 401 11.60 -12.35 -6.06
N GLY A 402 10.84 -13.10 -6.82
CA GLY A 402 11.29 -13.91 -7.94
C GLY A 402 10.71 -15.33 -7.92
N ALA A 403 11.27 -16.20 -8.72
CA ALA A 403 10.79 -17.57 -8.91
C ALA A 403 11.96 -18.57 -8.95
N PRO A 404 11.94 -19.65 -8.13
CA PRO A 404 11.02 -19.93 -7.03
C PRO A 404 11.16 -18.94 -5.85
N LYS A 405 10.03 -18.55 -5.25
CA LYS A 405 9.93 -17.42 -4.30
C LYS A 405 10.94 -17.50 -3.14
N ILE A 406 11.03 -18.63 -2.43
CA ILE A 406 11.88 -18.75 -1.24
C ILE A 406 13.36 -18.68 -1.63
N ARG A 407 13.79 -19.38 -2.68
CA ARG A 407 15.17 -19.35 -3.13
C ARG A 407 15.57 -17.94 -3.61
N ALA A 408 14.68 -17.26 -4.34
CA ALA A 408 14.92 -15.89 -4.75
C ALA A 408 15.13 -14.96 -3.53
N MET A 409 14.33 -15.12 -2.46
CA MET A 409 14.48 -14.35 -1.22
C MET A 409 15.80 -14.65 -0.48
N GLU A 410 16.26 -15.92 -0.46
CA GLU A 410 17.58 -16.28 0.08
C GLU A 410 18.71 -15.55 -0.67
N ILE A 411 18.61 -15.48 -2.00
CA ILE A 411 19.60 -14.76 -2.83
C ILE A 411 19.53 -13.24 -2.61
N ILE A 412 18.33 -12.69 -2.44
CA ILE A 412 18.14 -11.28 -2.08
C ILE A 412 18.79 -10.97 -0.73
N ASP A 413 18.59 -11.82 0.27
CA ASP A 413 19.23 -11.67 1.60
C ASP A 413 20.76 -11.72 1.53
N GLU A 414 21.30 -12.55 0.65
CA GLU A 414 22.78 -12.66 0.43
C GLU A 414 23.36 -11.40 -0.21
N LEU A 415 22.63 -10.78 -1.14
CA LEU A 415 23.19 -9.77 -2.01
C LEU A 415 22.83 -8.33 -1.61
N GLU A 416 21.62 -8.09 -1.09
CA GLU A 416 21.23 -6.73 -0.70
C GLU A 416 21.98 -6.24 0.55
N PRO A 417 22.48 -4.99 0.55
CA PRO A 417 23.32 -4.49 1.67
C PRO A 417 22.50 -4.01 2.87
N VAL A 418 21.16 -3.84 2.74
CA VAL A 418 20.29 -3.29 3.78
C VAL A 418 18.92 -3.97 3.77
N LYS A 419 18.29 -4.05 4.93
CA LYS A 419 16.92 -4.54 5.12
C LYS A 419 15.93 -3.70 4.32
N ARG A 420 14.95 -4.34 3.68
CA ARG A 420 13.96 -3.65 2.80
C ARG A 420 12.97 -2.76 3.58
N GLY A 421 12.56 -3.18 4.78
CA GLY A 421 11.55 -2.49 5.58
C GLY A 421 10.19 -2.42 4.89
N VAL A 422 9.69 -1.22 4.63
CA VAL A 422 8.38 -1.01 3.98
C VAL A 422 8.36 -1.49 2.51
N TYR A 423 9.48 -1.31 1.79
CA TYR A 423 9.56 -1.64 0.36
C TYR A 423 9.30 -3.12 0.10
N GLY A 424 8.42 -3.42 -0.86
CA GLY A 424 8.02 -4.79 -1.22
C GLY A 424 7.05 -5.44 -0.24
N GLY A 425 6.65 -4.73 0.81
CA GLY A 425 5.61 -5.13 1.75
C GLY A 425 4.19 -4.83 1.25
N ALA A 426 3.21 -4.93 2.14
CA ALA A 426 1.79 -4.65 1.91
C ALA A 426 1.40 -3.32 2.57
N VAL A 427 0.70 -2.46 1.84
CA VAL A 427 0.19 -1.17 2.34
C VAL A 427 -1.31 -1.09 2.07
N GLY A 428 -2.12 -0.80 3.08
CA GLY A 428 -3.56 -0.72 2.92
C GLY A 428 -4.35 -0.92 4.20
N TYR A 429 -5.43 -1.66 4.12
CA TYR A 429 -6.31 -1.88 5.26
C TYR A 429 -6.78 -3.32 5.42
N PHE A 430 -7.11 -3.65 6.66
CA PHE A 430 -7.78 -4.87 7.10
C PHE A 430 -9.07 -4.47 7.83
N ALA A 431 -10.20 -4.51 7.14
CA ALA A 431 -11.48 -4.00 7.63
C ALA A 431 -12.10 -4.90 8.72
N TRP A 432 -12.96 -4.34 9.55
CA TRP A 432 -13.64 -5.06 10.63
C TRP A 432 -14.51 -6.22 10.13
N ASN A 433 -15.13 -6.06 8.96
CA ASN A 433 -15.97 -7.08 8.33
C ASN A 433 -15.20 -8.24 7.66
N GLY A 434 -13.85 -8.26 7.80
CA GLY A 434 -12.99 -9.30 7.21
C GLY A 434 -12.51 -9.01 5.79
N ASN A 435 -12.96 -7.93 5.16
CA ASN A 435 -12.42 -7.49 3.88
C ASN A 435 -11.01 -6.91 4.05
N MET A 436 -10.18 -7.05 3.04
CA MET A 436 -8.81 -6.51 3.00
C MET A 436 -8.52 -5.97 1.61
N ASP A 437 -7.83 -4.85 1.53
CA ASP A 437 -7.29 -4.34 0.27
C ASP A 437 -5.90 -3.78 0.53
N THR A 438 -4.90 -4.36 -0.13
CA THR A 438 -3.49 -4.00 0.04
C THR A 438 -2.79 -3.87 -1.29
N ALA A 439 -2.00 -2.81 -1.43
CA ALA A 439 -1.07 -2.60 -2.53
C ALA A 439 0.32 -3.13 -2.17
N ILE A 440 1.12 -3.45 -3.17
CA ILE A 440 2.56 -3.66 -3.00
C ILE A 440 3.21 -2.31 -2.71
N ALA A 441 4.06 -2.23 -1.67
CA ALA A 441 4.77 -1.01 -1.34
C ALA A 441 5.94 -0.76 -2.31
N ILE A 442 5.60 -0.27 -3.50
CA ILE A 442 6.54 0.18 -4.55
C ILE A 442 6.22 1.61 -4.95
N ARG A 443 7.17 2.30 -5.58
CA ARG A 443 7.00 3.74 -5.89
C ARG A 443 6.63 4.52 -4.62
N THR A 444 7.31 4.17 -3.53
CA THR A 444 7.00 4.56 -2.16
C THR A 444 8.22 5.21 -1.53
N ALA A 445 8.00 6.34 -0.88
CA ALA A 445 8.97 7.02 -0.06
C ALA A 445 8.69 6.76 1.43
N VAL A 446 9.74 6.51 2.20
CA VAL A 446 9.75 6.60 3.65
C VAL A 446 10.48 7.89 4.01
N ILE A 447 9.82 8.78 4.75
CA ILE A 447 10.39 10.07 5.17
C ILE A 447 10.60 10.02 6.67
N LYS A 448 11.85 10.09 7.11
CA LYS A 448 12.24 9.99 8.51
C LYS A 448 13.49 10.82 8.77
N ASP A 449 13.56 11.48 9.93
CA ASP A 449 14.74 12.21 10.41
C ASP A 449 15.32 13.23 9.40
N GLY A 450 14.45 13.85 8.57
CA GLY A 450 14.86 14.82 7.54
C GLY A 450 15.42 14.20 6.27
N GLU A 451 15.35 12.88 6.12
CA GLU A 451 15.73 12.14 4.93
C GLU A 451 14.51 11.47 4.27
N LEU A 452 14.56 11.36 2.95
CA LEU A 452 13.60 10.63 2.16
C LEU A 452 14.29 9.43 1.50
N HIS A 453 13.72 8.26 1.69
CA HIS A 453 14.24 6.99 1.20
C HIS A 453 13.27 6.38 0.19
N VAL A 454 13.78 6.06 -0.99
CA VAL A 454 13.05 5.35 -2.06
C VAL A 454 13.81 4.10 -2.41
N GLN A 455 13.11 2.97 -2.58
CA GLN A 455 13.74 1.73 -3.02
C GLN A 455 13.14 1.29 -4.36
N ALA A 456 13.99 0.77 -5.25
CA ALA A 456 13.61 0.28 -6.55
C ALA A 456 14.44 -0.94 -6.94
N GLY A 457 13.82 -1.90 -7.61
CA GLY A 457 14.45 -3.11 -8.10
C GLY A 457 13.98 -3.48 -9.51
N GLY A 458 14.66 -4.45 -10.11
CA GLY A 458 14.34 -5.02 -11.42
C GLY A 458 14.43 -6.55 -11.40
N GLY A 459 13.66 -7.22 -12.23
CA GLY A 459 13.65 -8.67 -12.36
C GLY A 459 14.81 -9.17 -13.19
N ILE A 460 15.79 -9.82 -12.58
CA ILE A 460 16.96 -10.37 -13.25
C ILE A 460 16.65 -11.76 -13.78
N VAL A 461 16.83 -11.94 -15.07
CA VAL A 461 16.73 -13.21 -15.82
C VAL A 461 18.04 -13.52 -16.54
N ALA A 462 18.12 -14.69 -17.18
CA ALA A 462 19.34 -15.15 -17.84
C ALA A 462 19.91 -14.15 -18.86
N ASP A 463 19.04 -13.46 -19.59
CA ASP A 463 19.41 -12.51 -20.66
C ASP A 463 19.63 -11.08 -20.15
N SER A 464 19.42 -10.81 -18.84
CA SER A 464 19.60 -9.49 -18.25
C SER A 464 21.02 -8.95 -18.47
N VAL A 465 21.10 -7.65 -18.78
CA VAL A 465 22.38 -6.93 -18.98
C VAL A 465 22.59 -6.04 -17.74
N PRO A 466 23.67 -6.25 -16.94
CA PRO A 466 23.85 -5.57 -15.67
C PRO A 466 23.71 -4.04 -15.72
N ALA A 467 24.31 -3.39 -16.73
CA ALA A 467 24.22 -1.95 -16.88
C ALA A 467 22.78 -1.45 -17.16
N LEU A 468 21.97 -2.22 -17.92
CA LEU A 468 20.59 -1.87 -18.20
C LEU A 468 19.70 -2.06 -16.95
N GLU A 469 19.96 -3.08 -16.17
CA GLU A 469 19.24 -3.33 -14.90
C GLU A 469 19.50 -2.23 -13.87
N TRP A 470 20.74 -1.73 -13.78
CA TRP A 470 21.03 -0.53 -13.00
C TRP A 470 20.19 0.67 -13.47
N GLU A 471 20.23 0.97 -14.77
CA GLU A 471 19.46 2.10 -15.33
C GLU A 471 17.95 1.93 -15.11
N GLU A 472 17.44 0.72 -15.11
CA GLU A 472 16.02 0.44 -14.79
C GLU A 472 15.67 0.89 -13.38
N THR A 473 16.48 0.57 -12.37
CA THR A 473 16.23 1.03 -10.99
C THR A 473 16.27 2.55 -10.89
N ILE A 474 17.19 3.20 -11.61
CA ILE A 474 17.30 4.66 -11.69
C ILE A 474 16.05 5.26 -12.33
N ASN A 475 15.54 4.66 -13.40
CA ASN A 475 14.31 5.11 -14.06
C ASN A 475 13.08 4.97 -13.19
N LYS A 476 12.97 3.87 -12.42
CA LYS A 476 11.83 3.61 -11.52
C LYS A 476 11.67 4.63 -10.39
N ARG A 477 12.76 5.28 -9.94
CA ARG A 477 12.71 6.36 -8.94
C ARG A 477 12.28 7.73 -9.50
N ARG A 478 12.44 7.93 -10.81
CA ARG A 478 12.40 9.26 -11.45
C ARG A 478 11.13 10.06 -11.15
N ALA A 479 9.96 9.42 -11.17
CA ALA A 479 8.70 10.09 -10.85
C ALA A 479 8.69 10.63 -9.41
N MET A 480 9.20 9.86 -8.45
CA MET A 480 9.29 10.27 -7.06
C MET A 480 10.27 11.45 -6.88
N PHE A 481 11.44 11.38 -7.49
CA PHE A 481 12.44 12.46 -7.37
C PHE A 481 12.00 13.76 -8.05
N ARG A 482 11.24 13.68 -9.14
CA ARG A 482 10.60 14.87 -9.73
C ARG A 482 9.56 15.49 -8.79
N ALA A 483 8.79 14.63 -8.11
CA ALA A 483 7.82 15.09 -7.11
C ALA A 483 8.52 15.74 -5.91
N VAL A 484 9.66 15.19 -5.45
CA VAL A 484 10.50 15.79 -4.41
C VAL A 484 10.99 17.18 -4.84
N ALA A 485 11.56 17.27 -6.01
CA ALA A 485 12.10 18.54 -6.53
C ALA A 485 11.02 19.65 -6.59
N LEU A 486 9.79 19.30 -6.97
CA LEU A 486 8.66 20.22 -6.96
C LEU A 486 8.22 20.63 -5.54
N ALA A 487 8.16 19.67 -4.62
CA ALA A 487 7.79 19.94 -3.23
C ALA A 487 8.81 20.87 -2.54
N GLU A 488 10.11 20.65 -2.76
CA GLU A 488 11.20 21.46 -2.22
C GLU A 488 11.21 22.89 -2.78
N GLN A 489 10.97 23.08 -4.08
CA GLN A 489 10.85 24.41 -4.68
C GLN A 489 9.72 25.23 -4.07
N THR A 490 8.63 24.58 -3.70
CA THR A 490 7.48 25.25 -3.07
C THR A 490 7.80 25.71 -1.65
N SER A 491 8.62 24.94 -0.92
CA SER A 491 9.03 25.27 0.45
C SER A 491 10.10 26.34 0.53
N ALA A 492 10.95 26.48 -0.49
CA ALA A 492 12.06 27.43 -0.53
C ALA A 492 11.63 28.88 -0.88
N ARG A 493 10.43 29.09 -1.39
CA ARG A 493 9.83 30.41 -1.71
C ARG A 493 8.82 30.81 -0.64
#